data_a28aded4383edf680f993ceeacdb20ee
#
_entry.id   a28aded4383edf680f993ceeacdb20ee
#
_cell.length_a   1.000
_cell.length_b   1.000
_cell.length_c   1.000
_cell.angle_alpha   90.00
_cell.angle_beta   90.00
_cell.angle_gamma   90.00
#
_symmetry.space_group_name_H-M   'P 1'
#
loop_
_entity.id
_entity.type
_entity.pdbx_description
1 polymer ?
#
loop_
_entity_poly.entity_id
_entity_poly.type
_entity_poly.pdbx_seq_one_letter_code
_entity_poly.pdbx_strand_id
1 'polypeptide(L)'
;MRPFHGLLLLAAVSASACAFPRRLPEPLPLTQLEIRAIQTRTYAGLDARTVVKTLVNILQDDGFLVHYGDVELGLLDASKSVSGFDSGEFDLGLLTRLVTEIQGASPASATLDATVNVSTFGDRVRVRINFLRRVVGARGSVTVTQVTDAKGYQEFFAKLDKGLFLEREGL
;
A
#
# COMPACT_ATOMS: atom_id res chain seq x y z
N MET A 1 -20.35 -74.08 -43.78
CA MET A 1 -20.26 -73.86 -42.32
C MET A 1 -19.27 -72.72 -42.10
N ARG A 2 -19.78 -71.54 -41.82
CA ARG A 2 -18.93 -70.31 -41.57
C ARG A 2 -19.20 -69.86 -40.13
N PRO A 3 -18.16 -69.65 -39.29
CA PRO A 3 -18.39 -69.06 -37.97
C PRO A 3 -18.37 -67.53 -38.06
N PHE A 4 -19.41 -66.93 -37.46
CA PHE A 4 -19.54 -65.49 -37.23
C PHE A 4 -18.57 -65.03 -36.16
N HIS A 5 -17.69 -64.08 -36.48
CA HIS A 5 -16.89 -63.39 -35.50
C HIS A 5 -17.64 -62.12 -35.07
N GLY A 6 -18.22 -62.15 -33.87
CA GLY A 6 -18.80 -60.97 -33.22
C GLY A 6 -17.73 -60.00 -32.73
N LEU A 7 -17.65 -58.83 -33.33
CA LEU A 7 -16.78 -57.75 -32.94
C LEU A 7 -17.45 -56.96 -31.83
N LEU A 8 -16.98 -57.14 -30.61
CA LEU A 8 -17.44 -56.40 -29.41
C LEU A 8 -16.72 -55.03 -29.38
N LEU A 9 -17.43 -53.97 -29.78
CA LEU A 9 -16.94 -52.59 -29.71
C LEU A 9 -17.14 -52.08 -28.28
N LEU A 10 -16.04 -51.98 -27.51
CA LEU A 10 -15.99 -51.40 -26.16
C LEU A 10 -15.87 -49.87 -26.32
N ALA A 11 -16.99 -49.12 -26.12
CA ALA A 11 -17.00 -47.68 -26.11
C ALA A 11 -16.47 -47.19 -24.79
N ALA A 12 -15.21 -46.68 -24.75
CA ALA A 12 -14.64 -45.99 -23.61
C ALA A 12 -15.23 -44.57 -23.52
N VAL A 13 -16.13 -44.34 -22.60
CA VAL A 13 -16.64 -43.00 -22.26
C VAL A 13 -15.58 -42.27 -21.40
N SER A 14 -14.82 -41.40 -22.04
CA SER A 14 -13.89 -40.53 -21.34
C SER A 14 -14.67 -39.40 -20.63
N ALA A 15 -14.88 -39.52 -19.32
CA ALA A 15 -15.42 -38.45 -18.49
C ALA A 15 -14.34 -37.37 -18.32
N SER A 16 -14.34 -36.37 -19.18
CA SER A 16 -13.54 -35.14 -18.99
C SER A 16 -14.14 -34.35 -17.82
N ALA A 17 -13.60 -34.56 -16.62
CA ALA A 17 -13.89 -33.72 -15.46
C ALA A 17 -13.32 -32.32 -15.71
N CYS A 18 -14.16 -31.38 -16.15
CA CYS A 18 -13.84 -29.98 -16.17
C CYS A 18 -13.61 -29.53 -14.73
N ALA A 19 -12.33 -29.52 -14.27
CA ALA A 19 -11.96 -28.91 -13.04
C ALA A 19 -12.09 -27.39 -13.19
N PHE A 20 -13.23 -26.83 -12.80
CA PHE A 20 -13.37 -25.39 -12.66
C PHE A 20 -12.38 -24.91 -11.58
N PRO A 21 -11.48 -23.97 -11.88
CA PRO A 21 -10.62 -23.40 -10.85
C PRO A 21 -11.51 -22.76 -9.78
N ARG A 22 -11.46 -23.31 -8.58
CA ARG A 22 -12.18 -22.78 -7.42
C ARG A 22 -11.57 -21.44 -7.11
N ARG A 23 -12.19 -20.35 -7.56
CA ARG A 23 -11.80 -19.00 -7.16
C ARG A 23 -11.94 -18.95 -5.64
N LEU A 24 -10.82 -18.73 -4.95
CA LEU A 24 -10.86 -18.43 -3.53
C LEU A 24 -11.73 -17.18 -3.35
N PRO A 25 -12.58 -17.12 -2.31
CA PRO A 25 -13.36 -15.93 -2.06
C PRO A 25 -12.41 -14.75 -1.89
N GLU A 26 -12.71 -13.67 -2.61
CA GLU A 26 -11.95 -12.42 -2.50
C GLU A 26 -12.08 -11.90 -1.06
N PRO A 27 -10.98 -11.50 -0.40
CA PRO A 27 -11.05 -10.99 0.96
C PRO A 27 -12.01 -9.80 1.01
N LEU A 28 -12.86 -9.75 2.02
CA LEU A 28 -13.79 -8.65 2.24
C LEU A 28 -13.01 -7.31 2.36
N PRO A 29 -13.52 -6.22 1.79
CA PRO A 29 -12.90 -4.92 1.94
C PRO A 29 -12.84 -4.51 3.42
N LEU A 30 -11.73 -3.89 3.83
CA LEU A 30 -11.55 -3.41 5.19
C LEU A 30 -12.63 -2.37 5.55
N THR A 31 -13.13 -2.45 6.76
CA THR A 31 -14.00 -1.42 7.34
C THR A 31 -13.22 -0.14 7.61
N GLN A 32 -13.91 1.01 7.71
CA GLN A 32 -13.27 2.30 8.04
C GLN A 32 -12.52 2.27 9.39
N LEU A 33 -12.98 1.44 10.33
CA LEU A 33 -12.33 1.28 11.63
C LEU A 33 -11.00 0.52 11.49
N GLU A 34 -10.99 -0.55 10.71
CA GLU A 34 -9.78 -1.32 10.41
C GLU A 34 -8.77 -0.48 9.63
N ILE A 35 -9.22 0.30 8.64
CA ILE A 35 -8.37 1.24 7.91
C ILE A 35 -7.72 2.25 8.87
N ARG A 36 -8.49 2.85 9.78
CA ARG A 36 -7.94 3.76 10.79
C ARG A 36 -6.95 3.08 11.73
N ALA A 37 -7.18 1.83 12.09
CA ALA A 37 -6.28 1.07 12.95
C ALA A 37 -4.90 0.88 12.31
N ILE A 38 -4.83 0.52 11.03
CA ILE A 38 -3.55 0.37 10.33
C ILE A 38 -2.84 1.71 10.08
N GLN A 39 -3.58 2.81 9.98
CA GLN A 39 -3.08 4.16 9.76
C GLN A 39 -2.55 4.86 11.02
N THR A 40 -2.73 4.27 12.19
CA THR A 40 -2.50 4.97 13.45
C THR A 40 -1.53 4.20 14.35
N ARG A 41 -0.56 4.92 14.93
CA ARG A 41 0.35 4.40 15.97
C ARG A 41 0.51 5.42 17.10
N THR A 42 0.68 4.93 18.33
CA THR A 42 0.85 5.78 19.51
C THR A 42 2.21 5.51 20.14
N TYR A 43 2.90 6.58 20.52
CA TYR A 43 4.22 6.58 21.12
C TYR A 43 4.15 7.22 22.52
N ALA A 44 4.85 6.66 23.50
CA ALA A 44 4.97 7.20 24.84
C ALA A 44 6.34 7.83 25.06
N GLY A 45 6.39 8.88 25.87
CA GLY A 45 7.65 9.53 26.26
C GLY A 45 8.39 10.25 25.12
N LEU A 46 7.66 10.70 24.10
CA LEU A 46 8.18 11.50 23.00
C LEU A 46 7.41 12.81 22.91
N ASP A 47 8.09 13.88 22.49
CA ASP A 47 7.42 15.13 22.16
C ASP A 47 6.99 15.19 20.69
N ALA A 48 5.95 15.97 20.41
CA ALA A 48 5.37 16.07 19.06
C ALA A 48 6.37 16.64 18.05
N ARG A 49 7.26 17.57 18.47
CA ARG A 49 8.24 18.21 17.58
C ARG A 49 9.26 17.18 17.07
N THR A 50 9.80 16.35 17.95
CA THR A 50 10.71 15.26 17.58
C THR A 50 10.01 14.29 16.61
N VAL A 51 8.77 13.92 16.89
CA VAL A 51 8.01 13.01 16.03
C VAL A 51 7.77 13.62 14.64
N VAL A 52 7.37 14.90 14.55
CA VAL A 52 7.17 15.59 13.26
C VAL A 52 8.49 15.71 12.49
N LYS A 53 9.61 16.08 13.16
CA LYS A 53 10.94 16.16 12.53
C LYS A 53 11.34 14.80 11.93
N THR A 54 11.20 13.73 12.69
CA THR A 54 11.51 12.37 12.23
C THR A 54 10.62 11.97 11.04
N LEU A 55 9.32 12.30 11.06
CA LEU A 55 8.40 12.06 9.96
C LEU A 55 8.83 12.80 8.68
N VAL A 56 9.24 14.06 8.79
CA VAL A 56 9.76 14.82 7.65
C VAL A 56 10.98 14.13 7.05
N ASN A 57 11.96 13.73 7.87
CA ASN A 57 13.17 13.06 7.40
C ASN A 57 12.82 11.75 6.67
N ILE A 58 11.97 10.89 7.26
CA ILE A 58 11.57 9.61 6.65
C ILE A 58 10.83 9.81 5.34
N LEU A 59 9.91 10.78 5.27
CA LEU A 59 9.19 11.05 4.03
C LEU A 59 10.16 11.54 2.94
N GLN A 60 11.13 12.38 3.27
CA GLN A 60 12.14 12.84 2.32
C GLN A 60 13.07 11.71 1.89
N ASP A 61 13.49 10.82 2.80
CA ASP A 61 14.29 9.64 2.50
C ASP A 61 13.53 8.68 1.58
N ASP A 62 12.21 8.56 1.74
CA ASP A 62 11.33 7.80 0.87
C ASP A 62 11.01 8.54 -0.45
N GLY A 63 11.61 9.73 -0.69
CA GLY A 63 11.48 10.51 -1.91
C GLY A 63 10.20 11.33 -2.02
N PHE A 64 9.52 11.61 -0.91
CA PHE A 64 8.42 12.57 -0.90
C PHE A 64 8.94 14.00 -0.86
N LEU A 65 8.24 14.88 -1.58
CA LEU A 65 8.38 16.32 -1.44
C LEU A 65 7.38 16.80 -0.39
N VAL A 66 7.88 17.36 0.71
CA VAL A 66 7.05 17.94 1.77
C VAL A 66 6.60 19.33 1.31
N HIS A 67 5.28 19.54 1.23
CA HIS A 67 4.67 20.80 0.80
C HIS A 67 4.31 21.69 1.96
N TYR A 68 3.89 21.09 3.06
CA TYR A 68 3.44 21.80 4.25
C TYR A 68 3.80 21.01 5.50
N GLY A 69 4.20 21.71 6.55
CA GLY A 69 4.45 21.14 7.86
C GLY A 69 4.20 22.19 8.94
N ASP A 70 3.34 21.87 9.89
CA ASP A 70 3.05 22.69 11.06
C ASP A 70 3.16 21.85 12.33
N VAL A 71 4.15 22.14 13.14
CA VAL A 71 4.44 21.39 14.36
C VAL A 71 3.40 21.68 15.44
N GLU A 72 2.84 22.90 15.50
CA GLU A 72 1.86 23.30 16.52
C GLU A 72 0.50 22.64 16.25
N LEU A 73 0.08 22.61 14.98
CA LEU A 73 -1.11 21.91 14.56
C LEU A 73 -0.89 20.40 14.43
N GLY A 74 0.37 19.95 14.41
CA GLY A 74 0.73 18.57 14.17
C GLY A 74 0.33 18.07 12.79
N LEU A 75 0.34 18.95 11.79
CA LEU A 75 -0.05 18.62 10.41
C LEU A 75 1.15 18.59 9.49
N LEU A 76 1.16 17.62 8.59
CA LEU A 76 2.18 17.48 7.55
C LEU A 76 1.52 16.97 6.27
N ASP A 77 1.88 17.57 5.14
CA ASP A 77 1.43 17.19 3.80
C ASP A 77 2.63 17.02 2.88
N ALA A 78 2.66 15.92 2.15
CA ALA A 78 3.74 15.59 1.25
C ALA A 78 3.22 14.80 0.06
N SER A 79 3.92 14.86 -1.08
CA SER A 79 3.60 14.02 -2.23
C SER A 79 4.83 13.46 -2.90
N LYS A 80 4.66 12.35 -3.58
CA LYS A 80 5.69 11.72 -4.40
C LYS A 80 5.14 11.39 -5.77
N SER A 81 5.78 11.91 -6.81
CA SER A 81 5.46 11.54 -8.19
C SER A 81 6.03 10.16 -8.51
N VAL A 82 5.20 9.30 -9.06
CA VAL A 82 5.60 7.99 -9.56
C VAL A 82 5.68 8.12 -11.08
N SER A 83 6.84 8.54 -11.58
CA SER A 83 7.09 8.69 -13.00
C SER A 83 7.61 7.39 -13.58
N GLY A 84 6.89 6.85 -14.56
CA GLY A 84 7.40 5.79 -15.43
C GLY A 84 7.63 4.44 -14.75
N PHE A 85 7.29 3.38 -15.45
CA PHE A 85 7.70 2.01 -15.17
C PHE A 85 9.21 1.81 -15.42
N ASP A 86 10.05 2.67 -14.89
CA ASP A 86 11.48 2.47 -15.01
C ASP A 86 11.92 1.51 -13.91
N SER A 87 12.21 0.29 -14.34
CA SER A 87 12.66 -0.86 -13.56
C SER A 87 14.11 -0.73 -13.09
N GLY A 88 14.51 0.44 -12.63
CA GLY A 88 15.83 0.76 -12.11
C GLY A 88 15.84 0.94 -10.59
N GLU A 89 16.25 -0.10 -9.91
CA GLU A 89 17.08 -0.09 -8.68
C GLU A 89 16.77 0.93 -7.55
N PHE A 90 15.48 1.16 -7.25
CA PHE A 90 15.07 1.77 -5.99
C PHE A 90 14.21 0.75 -5.22
N ASP A 91 14.50 0.58 -3.94
CA ASP A 91 13.73 -0.28 -3.02
C ASP A 91 12.30 0.27 -2.86
N LEU A 92 11.49 0.01 -3.86
CA LEU A 92 10.12 0.45 -4.07
C LEU A 92 9.11 -0.50 -3.38
N GLY A 93 9.51 -1.24 -2.34
CA GLY A 93 8.68 -2.28 -1.73
C GLY A 93 7.24 -1.85 -1.49
N LEU A 94 7.00 -0.68 -0.91
CA LEU A 94 5.67 -0.12 -0.69
C LEU A 94 5.05 0.42 -1.99
N LEU A 95 5.79 1.21 -2.76
CA LEU A 95 5.25 1.94 -3.91
C LEU A 95 5.03 1.05 -5.12
N THR A 96 5.91 0.08 -5.38
CA THR A 96 5.76 -0.86 -6.49
C THR A 96 4.50 -1.69 -6.33
N ARG A 97 4.16 -2.13 -5.11
CA ARG A 97 2.92 -2.87 -4.85
C ARG A 97 1.68 -2.01 -5.07
N LEU A 98 1.73 -0.73 -4.70
CA LEU A 98 0.60 0.20 -4.85
C LEU A 98 0.35 0.60 -6.31
N VAL A 99 1.39 0.57 -7.15
CA VAL A 99 1.30 0.95 -8.58
C VAL A 99 0.98 -0.25 -9.47
N THR A 100 1.45 -1.46 -9.16
CA THR A 100 1.22 -2.67 -9.98
C THR A 100 -0.23 -3.17 -9.99
N GLU A 101 -1.06 -2.72 -9.06
CA GLU A 101 -2.51 -3.04 -9.08
C GLU A 101 -3.31 -2.31 -10.19
N ILE A 102 -2.68 -1.42 -10.96
CA ILE A 102 -3.32 -0.75 -12.10
C ILE A 102 -3.20 -1.67 -13.32
N GLN A 103 -3.97 -2.76 -13.36
CA GLN A 103 -4.05 -3.59 -14.55
C GLN A 103 -4.89 -2.88 -15.63
N GLY A 104 -4.29 -2.57 -16.76
CA GLY A 104 -4.98 -2.31 -18.02
C GLY A 104 -4.97 -0.90 -18.59
N ALA A 105 -4.37 0.12 -17.95
CA ALA A 105 -4.20 1.43 -18.56
C ALA A 105 -2.78 1.95 -18.29
N SER A 106 -2.08 2.38 -19.34
CA SER A 106 -0.83 3.16 -19.17
C SER A 106 -1.21 4.50 -18.55
N PRO A 107 -0.93 4.76 -17.26
CA PRO A 107 -1.23 6.06 -16.67
C PRO A 107 -0.31 7.12 -17.27
N ALA A 108 -0.82 8.33 -17.53
CA ALA A 108 0.02 9.45 -17.95
C ALA A 108 0.90 9.92 -16.79
N SER A 109 0.37 9.87 -15.56
CA SER A 109 1.13 10.10 -14.33
C SER A 109 0.42 9.47 -13.13
N ALA A 110 1.20 9.14 -12.11
CA ALA A 110 0.68 8.73 -10.81
C ALA A 110 1.40 9.50 -9.69
N THR A 111 0.66 9.84 -8.64
CA THR A 111 1.17 10.54 -7.46
C THR A 111 0.68 9.81 -6.21
N LEU A 112 1.55 9.68 -5.23
CA LEU A 112 1.20 9.24 -3.89
C LEU A 112 1.23 10.45 -2.96
N ASP A 113 0.08 10.85 -2.45
CA ASP A 113 -0.08 11.94 -1.49
C ASP A 113 -0.08 11.35 -0.07
N ALA A 114 0.68 11.94 0.84
CA ALA A 114 0.77 11.56 2.24
C ALA A 114 0.29 12.72 3.13
N THR A 115 -0.72 12.47 3.96
CA THR A 115 -1.21 13.44 4.95
C THR A 115 -1.00 12.87 6.34
N VAL A 116 -0.30 13.60 7.21
CA VAL A 116 0.00 13.16 8.57
C VAL A 116 -0.67 14.10 9.58
N ASN A 117 -1.22 13.50 10.64
CA ASN A 117 -1.67 14.20 11.82
C ASN A 117 -0.95 13.64 13.05
N VAL A 118 -0.32 14.52 13.81
CA VAL A 118 0.36 14.23 15.08
C VAL A 118 -0.41 14.93 16.19
N SER A 119 -0.90 14.18 17.16
CA SER A 119 -1.71 14.71 18.27
C SER A 119 -1.16 14.24 19.60
N THR A 120 -1.10 15.14 20.57
CA THR A 120 -0.65 14.83 21.95
C THR A 120 -1.83 14.52 22.86
N PHE A 121 -1.68 13.49 23.70
CA PHE A 121 -2.65 13.06 24.71
C PHE A 121 -1.90 12.70 25.99
N GLY A 122 -1.77 13.65 26.89
CA GLY A 122 -0.96 13.49 28.10
C GLY A 122 0.51 13.24 27.76
N ASP A 123 1.03 12.09 28.18
CA ASP A 123 2.41 11.64 27.94
C ASP A 123 2.59 10.88 26.60
N ARG A 124 1.56 10.85 25.76
CA ARG A 124 1.56 10.07 24.52
C ARG A 124 1.37 10.97 23.31
N VAL A 125 2.05 10.60 22.24
CA VAL A 125 1.90 11.20 20.91
C VAL A 125 1.27 10.16 19.98
N ARG A 126 0.16 10.53 19.34
CA ARG A 126 -0.50 9.71 18.34
C ARG A 126 -0.15 10.23 16.96
N VAL A 127 0.37 9.36 16.13
CA VAL A 127 0.62 9.61 14.70
C VAL A 127 -0.44 8.90 13.90
N ARG A 128 -1.10 9.62 13.01
CA ARG A 128 -1.97 9.06 11.99
C ARG A 128 -1.48 9.53 10.62
N ILE A 129 -1.19 8.59 9.73
CA ILE A 129 -0.84 8.87 8.35
C ILE A 129 -1.87 8.27 7.41
N ASN A 130 -2.21 9.02 6.35
CA ASN A 130 -3.09 8.57 5.29
C ASN A 130 -2.37 8.72 3.96
N PHE A 131 -2.36 7.66 3.15
CA PHE A 131 -1.85 7.68 1.79
C PHE A 131 -3.00 7.64 0.79
N LEU A 132 -2.96 8.57 -0.18
CA LEU A 132 -3.90 8.62 -1.30
C LEU A 132 -3.12 8.44 -2.59
N ARG A 133 -3.55 7.52 -3.41
CA ARG A 133 -3.03 7.33 -4.76
C ARG A 133 -3.88 8.13 -5.73
N ARG A 134 -3.25 9.04 -6.46
CA ARG A 134 -3.84 9.82 -7.54
C ARG A 134 -3.27 9.35 -8.87
N VAL A 135 -4.12 8.97 -9.80
CA VAL A 135 -3.73 8.52 -11.13
C VAL A 135 -4.41 9.40 -12.16
N VAL A 136 -3.61 9.93 -13.09
CA VAL A 136 -4.11 10.67 -14.25
C VAL A 136 -4.00 9.78 -15.47
N GLY A 137 -5.13 9.43 -16.06
CA GLY A 137 -5.19 8.65 -17.29
C GLY A 137 -4.79 9.47 -18.53
N ALA A 138 -4.46 8.79 -19.63
CA ALA A 138 -4.02 9.40 -20.89
C ALA A 138 -5.05 10.40 -21.49
N ARG A 139 -6.33 10.30 -21.10
CA ARG A 139 -7.40 11.21 -21.54
C ARG A 139 -7.75 12.29 -20.50
N GLY A 140 -6.87 12.50 -19.50
CA GLY A 140 -7.08 13.49 -18.46
C GLY A 140 -8.07 13.06 -17.34
N SER A 141 -8.54 11.81 -17.33
CA SER A 141 -9.34 11.30 -16.20
C SER A 141 -8.47 11.22 -14.94
N VAL A 142 -9.01 11.68 -13.81
CA VAL A 142 -8.33 11.62 -12.51
C VAL A 142 -9.05 10.64 -11.62
N THR A 143 -8.32 9.64 -11.11
CA THR A 143 -8.82 8.69 -10.11
C THR A 143 -8.03 8.86 -8.82
N VAL A 144 -8.73 9.03 -7.69
CA VAL A 144 -8.13 9.10 -6.36
C VAL A 144 -8.62 7.91 -5.55
N THR A 145 -7.67 7.13 -5.01
CA THR A 145 -7.97 5.93 -4.24
C THR A 145 -7.18 5.96 -2.93
N GLN A 146 -7.86 5.68 -1.82
CA GLN A 146 -7.20 5.52 -0.53
C GLN A 146 -6.39 4.22 -0.52
N VAL A 147 -5.16 4.30 -0.03
CA VAL A 147 -4.31 3.13 0.20
C VAL A 147 -4.80 2.40 1.45
N THR A 148 -5.07 1.11 1.34
CA THR A 148 -5.55 0.25 2.44
C THR A 148 -4.62 -0.95 2.68
N ASP A 149 -3.44 -0.96 2.05
CA ASP A 149 -2.44 -2.03 2.24
C ASP A 149 -1.82 -1.98 3.63
N ALA A 150 -2.24 -2.90 4.50
CA ALA A 150 -1.76 -3.00 5.87
C ALA A 150 -0.23 -3.22 5.95
N LYS A 151 0.34 -3.96 5.00
CA LYS A 151 1.79 -4.22 4.97
C LYS A 151 2.58 -2.93 4.71
N GLY A 152 2.11 -2.11 3.78
CA GLY A 152 2.74 -0.83 3.49
C GLY A 152 2.73 0.12 4.68
N TYR A 153 1.61 0.20 5.42
CA TYR A 153 1.57 0.97 6.67
C TYR A 153 2.52 0.41 7.73
N GLN A 154 2.62 -0.93 7.86
CA GLN A 154 3.56 -1.56 8.80
C GLN A 154 5.02 -1.22 8.47
N GLU A 155 5.40 -1.27 7.18
CA GLU A 155 6.74 -0.90 6.72
C GLU A 155 7.06 0.57 6.99
N PHE A 156 6.11 1.48 6.72
CA PHE A 156 6.27 2.89 7.04
C PHE A 156 6.47 3.12 8.55
N PHE A 157 5.63 2.52 9.38
CA PHE A 157 5.74 2.67 10.83
C PHE A 157 7.00 2.01 11.40
N ALA A 158 7.51 0.94 10.79
CA ALA A 158 8.79 0.34 11.17
C ALA A 158 9.97 1.30 10.91
N LYS A 159 9.94 2.07 9.80
CA LYS A 159 10.92 3.14 9.54
C LYS A 159 10.80 4.26 10.58
N LEU A 160 9.56 4.65 10.94
CA LEU A 160 9.32 5.67 11.96
C LEU A 160 9.83 5.23 13.33
N ASP A 161 9.57 3.99 13.73
CA ASP A 161 10.08 3.41 14.99
C ASP A 161 11.61 3.46 15.03
N LYS A 162 12.27 3.09 13.93
CA LYS A 162 13.73 3.13 13.80
C LYS A 162 14.26 4.58 13.89
N GLY A 163 13.64 5.51 13.16
CA GLY A 163 14.04 6.92 13.18
C GLY A 163 13.90 7.56 14.57
N LEU A 164 12.79 7.31 15.25
CA LEU A 164 12.55 7.78 16.62
C LEU A 164 13.53 7.18 17.63
N PHE A 165 13.91 5.92 17.43
CA PHE A 165 14.96 5.30 18.26
C PHE A 165 16.31 5.99 18.08
N LEU A 166 16.73 6.25 16.83
CA LEU A 166 17.99 6.94 16.54
C LEU A 166 18.02 8.37 17.12
N GLU A 167 16.94 9.13 16.98
CA GLU A 167 16.82 10.48 17.57
C GLU A 167 16.94 10.45 19.11
N ARG A 168 16.42 9.42 19.78
CA ARG A 168 16.57 9.26 21.24
C ARG A 168 17.99 8.95 21.68
N GLU A 169 18.72 8.16 20.88
CA GLU A 169 20.12 7.80 21.15
C GLU A 169 21.10 8.90 20.72
N GLY A 170 20.63 9.96 20.05
CA GLY A 170 21.45 11.07 19.57
C GLY A 170 22.37 10.70 18.41
N LEU A 171 21.92 9.76 17.57
CA LEU A 171 22.66 9.24 16.42
C LEU A 171 22.15 9.86 15.12
#